data_862e3bf126b3de11335d62bb7e06d6d3
#
_entry.id   862e3bf126b3de11335d62bb7e06d6d3
#
_cell.length_a   1.000
_cell.length_b   1.000
_cell.length_c   1.000
_cell.angle_alpha   90.00
_cell.angle_beta   90.00
_cell.angle_gamma   90.00
#
_symmetry.space_group_name_H-M   'P 1'
#
loop_
_entity.id
_entity.type
_entity.pdbx_description
1 polymer ?
#
loop_
_entity_poly.entity_id
_entity_poly.type
_entity_poly.pdbx_seq_one_letter_code
_entity_poly.pdbx_strand_id
1 'polypeptide(L)'
;MTGVQTCALPICSLAAQTSTSLDLFNSAPLQASGQNVIPLFDGWFPNADGTYTLCFGYFNMNTEQSLDVPLGEANKLEPALYDGVQPTHFDPVPNPTLTRAFRHHWCVFSVIVPEDFGDSKILWTLETQGDRLEVPGWLLPAYVLDEEFTTGRDTVAPYLSLNDDPPNFRGRKGLWEGPRIAKVGEPLPLIARIMHPETGTWLGWSLHQGPGQVEFSPAELRLDVANGTATTTATFDQAGSYVLRVQAINDTEQQGNPTYGFEFYCCWTNGYVRVDVVE
;
A
#
# COMPACT_ATOMS: atom_id res chain seq x y z
N MET A 1 64.53 -50.26 -13.86
CA MET A 1 63.17 -50.10 -14.41
C MET A 1 62.38 -49.31 -13.36
N THR A 2 62.31 -48.04 -13.54
CA THR A 2 61.61 -47.09 -12.63
C THR A 2 60.28 -46.73 -13.26
N GLY A 3 59.20 -47.21 -12.63
CA GLY A 3 57.83 -46.86 -13.01
C GLY A 3 57.43 -45.50 -12.47
N VAL A 4 57.10 -44.57 -13.36
CA VAL A 4 56.51 -43.29 -13.03
C VAL A 4 55.00 -43.47 -12.91
N GLN A 5 54.47 -43.30 -11.70
CA GLN A 5 53.03 -43.23 -11.45
C GLN A 5 52.53 -41.84 -11.65
N THR A 6 51.74 -41.64 -12.71
CA THR A 6 51.05 -40.37 -12.97
C THR A 6 49.74 -40.33 -12.18
N CYS A 7 49.68 -39.48 -11.16
CA CYS A 7 48.46 -39.18 -10.46
C CYS A 7 47.64 -38.19 -11.30
N ALA A 8 46.54 -38.68 -11.89
CA ALA A 8 45.51 -37.81 -12.48
C ALA A 8 44.62 -37.26 -11.35
N LEU A 9 44.63 -35.93 -11.14
CA LEU A 9 43.71 -35.23 -10.27
C LEU A 9 42.35 -35.10 -11.00
N PRO A 10 41.22 -35.39 -10.32
CA PRO A 10 39.91 -35.19 -10.91
C PRO A 10 39.70 -33.68 -11.04
N ILE A 11 39.45 -33.22 -12.25
CA ILE A 11 38.96 -31.85 -12.51
C ILE A 11 37.51 -31.81 -12.05
N CYS A 12 37.26 -31.26 -10.86
CA CYS A 12 35.93 -30.83 -10.46
C CYS A 12 35.50 -29.73 -11.41
N SER A 13 34.57 -30.02 -12.32
CA SER A 13 33.84 -29.01 -13.06
C SER A 13 33.01 -28.22 -12.05
N LEU A 14 33.49 -27.02 -11.72
CA LEU A 14 32.60 -26.01 -11.14
C LEU A 14 31.57 -25.69 -12.22
N ALA A 15 30.34 -26.19 -12.06
CA ALA A 15 29.20 -25.63 -12.75
C ALA A 15 29.04 -24.19 -12.25
N ALA A 16 29.45 -23.23 -13.07
CA ALA A 16 29.14 -21.85 -12.82
C ALA A 16 27.61 -21.72 -12.84
N GLN A 17 27.01 -21.55 -11.67
CA GLN A 17 25.64 -21.13 -11.57
C GLN A 17 25.57 -19.73 -12.20
N THR A 18 25.04 -19.65 -13.39
CA THR A 18 24.64 -18.39 -13.99
C THR A 18 23.40 -17.92 -13.22
N SER A 19 23.62 -17.25 -12.09
CA SER A 19 22.56 -16.46 -11.48
C SER A 19 22.18 -15.37 -12.47
N THR A 20 20.94 -15.37 -12.91
CA THR A 20 20.41 -14.22 -13.66
C THR A 20 20.46 -13.00 -12.76
N SER A 21 20.63 -11.80 -13.33
CA SER A 21 20.71 -10.55 -12.55
C SER A 21 19.51 -10.32 -11.63
N LEU A 22 18.40 -11.00 -11.86
CA LEU A 22 17.22 -11.04 -11.01
C LEU A 22 17.44 -11.81 -9.70
N ASP A 23 18.28 -12.86 -9.70
CA ASP A 23 18.55 -13.68 -8.50
C ASP A 23 19.44 -12.95 -7.49
N LEU A 24 20.28 -12.01 -7.94
CA LEU A 24 21.14 -11.21 -7.06
C LEU A 24 20.38 -10.30 -6.10
N PHE A 25 19.17 -9.90 -6.46
CA PHE A 25 18.31 -9.06 -5.63
C PHE A 25 17.23 -9.85 -4.88
N ASN A 26 17.11 -11.14 -5.13
CA ASN A 26 16.05 -11.99 -4.56
C ASN A 26 16.66 -13.07 -3.64
N SER A 27 17.48 -12.65 -2.69
CA SER A 27 18.22 -13.56 -1.81
C SER A 27 17.35 -14.33 -0.80
N ALA A 28 16.11 -13.92 -0.58
CA ALA A 28 15.16 -14.63 0.27
C ALA A 28 14.01 -15.18 -0.59
N PRO A 29 13.71 -16.49 -0.53
CA PRO A 29 12.54 -17.04 -1.17
C PRO A 29 11.27 -16.41 -0.57
N LEU A 30 10.25 -16.23 -1.43
CA LEU A 30 8.93 -15.83 -0.96
C LEU A 30 8.33 -16.92 -0.09
N GLN A 31 7.76 -16.53 1.04
CA GLN A 31 7.08 -17.44 1.97
C GLN A 31 5.58 -17.17 1.93
N ALA A 32 4.77 -18.21 2.01
CA ALA A 32 3.32 -18.08 2.07
C ALA A 32 2.87 -17.35 3.35
N SER A 33 3.54 -17.65 4.47
CA SER A 33 3.17 -17.15 5.80
C SER A 33 4.37 -17.09 6.75
N GLY A 34 4.17 -16.51 7.95
CA GLY A 34 5.16 -16.50 9.03
C GLY A 34 6.25 -15.44 8.85
N GLN A 35 6.09 -14.51 7.92
CA GLN A 35 7.03 -13.42 7.68
C GLN A 35 6.51 -12.11 8.25
N ASN A 36 7.42 -11.17 8.49
CA ASN A 36 7.11 -9.85 9.00
C ASN A 36 6.39 -8.95 7.98
N VAL A 37 5.69 -7.97 8.51
CA VAL A 37 5.35 -6.73 7.81
C VAL A 37 6.39 -5.68 8.16
N ILE A 38 6.95 -5.05 7.15
CA ILE A 38 8.00 -4.03 7.30
C ILE A 38 7.37 -2.66 7.09
N PRO A 39 7.32 -1.78 8.10
CA PRO A 39 6.84 -0.41 7.94
C PRO A 39 7.83 0.41 7.10
N LEU A 40 7.33 1.29 6.24
CA LEU A 40 8.14 2.10 5.36
C LEU A 40 7.71 3.57 5.42
N PHE A 41 8.68 4.45 5.28
CA PHE A 41 8.45 5.86 5.02
C PHE A 41 8.65 6.12 3.53
N ASP A 42 7.56 6.43 2.82
CA ASP A 42 7.56 6.59 1.37
C ASP A 42 8.03 7.97 0.92
N GLY A 43 7.94 8.94 1.81
CA GLY A 43 8.36 10.30 1.53
C GLY A 43 7.32 11.35 1.94
N TRP A 44 7.50 12.56 1.47
CA TRP A 44 6.65 13.70 1.82
C TRP A 44 6.50 14.68 0.67
N PHE A 45 5.44 15.49 0.72
CA PHE A 45 5.19 16.58 -0.21
C PHE A 45 4.57 17.80 0.49
N PRO A 46 4.82 19.04 -0.01
CA PRO A 46 4.21 20.24 0.53
C PRO A 46 2.74 20.36 0.10
N ASN A 47 1.90 20.85 0.99
CA ASN A 47 0.51 21.19 0.69
C ASN A 47 0.39 22.69 0.33
N ALA A 48 -0.67 23.05 -0.39
CA ALA A 48 -0.92 24.44 -0.81
C ALA A 48 -1.16 25.41 0.37
N ASP A 49 -1.53 24.89 1.54
CA ASP A 49 -1.77 25.64 2.78
C ASP A 49 -0.52 25.83 3.67
N GLY A 50 0.66 25.41 3.18
CA GLY A 50 1.93 25.51 3.90
C GLY A 50 2.23 24.31 4.80
N THR A 51 1.29 23.39 5.02
CA THR A 51 1.53 22.15 5.75
C THR A 51 2.28 21.14 4.88
N TYR A 52 2.71 20.03 5.47
CA TYR A 52 3.33 18.94 4.74
C TYR A 52 2.57 17.65 4.98
N THR A 53 2.52 16.78 3.96
CA THR A 53 1.98 15.43 4.05
C THR A 53 3.12 14.43 4.03
N LEU A 54 3.23 13.61 5.07
CA LEU A 54 4.15 12.49 5.18
C LEU A 54 3.41 11.22 4.82
N CYS A 55 3.91 10.46 3.85
CA CYS A 55 3.35 9.20 3.38
C CYS A 55 4.08 8.00 4.00
N PHE A 56 3.30 7.03 4.47
CA PHE A 56 3.80 5.76 4.97
C PHE A 56 3.14 4.60 4.25
N GLY A 57 3.94 3.60 3.98
CA GLY A 57 3.52 2.34 3.37
C GLY A 57 4.09 1.14 4.11
N TYR A 58 3.93 -0.03 3.54
CA TYR A 58 4.52 -1.24 4.13
C TYR A 58 4.85 -2.29 3.07
N PHE A 59 5.76 -3.21 3.44
CA PHE A 59 5.93 -4.51 2.79
C PHE A 59 5.34 -5.61 3.65
N ASN A 60 4.35 -6.34 3.17
CA ASN A 60 4.04 -7.64 3.73
C ASN A 60 4.95 -8.69 3.06
N MET A 61 5.80 -9.33 3.84
CA MET A 61 6.76 -10.32 3.33
C MET A 61 6.10 -11.66 2.99
N ASN A 62 4.86 -11.89 3.43
CA ASN A 62 4.07 -13.06 3.11
C ASN A 62 3.43 -12.95 1.73
N THR A 63 3.18 -14.09 1.07
CA THR A 63 2.47 -14.12 -0.21
C THR A 63 0.99 -14.48 -0.09
N GLU A 64 0.58 -15.02 1.07
CA GLU A 64 -0.79 -15.49 1.30
C GLU A 64 -1.37 -15.03 2.64
N GLN A 65 -0.52 -14.71 3.62
CA GLN A 65 -0.97 -14.36 4.95
C GLN A 65 -1.16 -12.84 5.09
N SER A 66 -2.39 -12.41 5.42
CA SER A 66 -2.65 -11.10 6.03
C SER A 66 -2.28 -11.13 7.51
N LEU A 67 -1.88 -10.01 8.07
CA LEU A 67 -1.63 -9.85 9.50
C LEU A 67 -2.51 -8.74 10.05
N ASP A 68 -3.04 -8.97 11.27
CA ASP A 68 -3.79 -7.98 12.02
C ASP A 68 -2.98 -7.56 13.25
N VAL A 69 -2.69 -6.27 13.35
CA VAL A 69 -1.98 -5.66 14.48
C VAL A 69 -2.80 -4.47 14.97
N PRO A 70 -3.59 -4.63 16.01
CA PRO A 70 -4.41 -3.56 16.58
C PRO A 70 -3.57 -2.34 16.99
N LEU A 71 -4.19 -1.16 17.00
CA LEU A 71 -3.60 0.04 17.56
C LEU A 71 -3.20 -0.17 19.02
N GLY A 72 -2.05 0.33 19.40
CA GLY A 72 -1.49 0.19 20.75
C GLY A 72 0.04 0.06 20.71
N GLU A 73 0.64 -0.52 21.73
CA GLU A 73 2.10 -0.58 21.85
C GLU A 73 2.80 -1.30 20.68
N ALA A 74 2.11 -2.27 20.06
CA ALA A 74 2.61 -3.01 18.90
C ALA A 74 2.39 -2.29 17.54
N ASN A 75 1.54 -1.26 17.50
CA ASN A 75 1.25 -0.50 16.30
C ASN A 75 0.84 0.92 16.68
N LYS A 76 1.79 1.84 16.68
CA LYS A 76 1.56 3.23 17.10
C LYS A 76 2.40 4.23 16.32
N LEU A 77 1.92 5.46 16.30
CA LEU A 77 2.69 6.63 15.88
C LEU A 77 3.09 7.46 17.09
N GLU A 78 4.29 8.00 17.04
CA GLU A 78 4.78 8.99 18.00
C GLU A 78 5.23 10.26 17.26
N PRO A 79 4.84 11.47 17.72
CA PRO A 79 4.03 11.78 18.90
C PRO A 79 2.58 11.30 18.80
N ALA A 80 1.96 11.00 19.94
CA ALA A 80 0.61 10.43 20.06
C ALA A 80 -0.51 11.27 19.40
N LEU A 81 -0.28 12.56 19.16
CA LEU A 81 -1.25 13.41 18.46
C LEU A 81 -1.51 12.98 17.01
N TYR A 82 -0.61 12.21 16.43
CA TYR A 82 -0.71 11.67 15.06
C TYR A 82 -1.16 10.21 15.02
N ASP A 83 -1.28 9.57 16.20
CA ASP A 83 -1.63 8.16 16.31
C ASP A 83 -3.08 7.89 15.93
N GLY A 84 -3.35 6.69 15.39
CA GLY A 84 -4.70 6.21 15.07
C GLY A 84 -5.09 6.28 13.60
N VAL A 85 -4.21 6.74 12.70
CA VAL A 85 -4.46 6.77 11.24
C VAL A 85 -3.81 5.62 10.48
N GLN A 86 -2.85 4.93 11.09
CA GLN A 86 -2.13 3.81 10.51
C GLN A 86 -3.02 2.57 10.39
N PRO A 87 -2.75 1.66 9.43
CA PRO A 87 -3.53 0.45 9.25
C PRO A 87 -3.39 -0.50 10.43
N THR A 88 -4.45 -1.28 10.69
CA THR A 88 -4.40 -2.44 11.60
C THR A 88 -4.46 -3.76 10.86
N HIS A 89 -4.78 -3.73 9.56
CA HIS A 89 -4.80 -4.88 8.66
C HIS A 89 -3.74 -4.70 7.57
N PHE A 90 -2.98 -5.76 7.32
CA PHE A 90 -1.84 -5.75 6.40
C PHE A 90 -2.00 -6.86 5.37
N ASP A 91 -2.48 -6.49 4.20
CA ASP A 91 -2.70 -7.43 3.10
C ASP A 91 -1.39 -8.01 2.57
N PRO A 92 -1.40 -9.26 2.08
CA PRO A 92 -0.29 -9.82 1.31
C PRO A 92 -0.21 -9.15 -0.06
N VAL A 93 0.85 -9.47 -0.78
CA VAL A 93 1.01 -9.02 -2.16
C VAL A 93 -0.01 -9.72 -3.05
N PRO A 94 -0.80 -8.98 -3.84
CA PRO A 94 -1.87 -9.57 -4.65
C PRO A 94 -1.38 -10.57 -5.70
N ASN A 95 -0.12 -10.45 -6.16
CA ASN A 95 0.45 -11.34 -7.15
C ASN A 95 1.94 -11.59 -6.88
N PRO A 96 2.29 -12.71 -6.21
CA PRO A 96 3.66 -13.02 -5.83
C PRO A 96 4.58 -13.35 -7.03
N THR A 97 4.02 -13.60 -8.21
CA THR A 97 4.81 -13.87 -9.44
C THR A 97 5.29 -12.60 -10.12
N LEU A 98 4.69 -11.46 -9.79
CA LEU A 98 5.14 -10.16 -10.26
C LEU A 98 6.35 -9.71 -9.44
N THR A 99 7.16 -8.86 -10.01
CA THR A 99 8.43 -8.41 -9.44
C THR A 99 8.27 -7.75 -8.06
N ARG A 100 9.37 -7.56 -7.34
CA ARG A 100 9.43 -7.00 -5.98
C ARG A 100 8.60 -5.75 -5.73
N ALA A 101 8.40 -4.99 -6.73
CA ALA A 101 7.70 -3.75 -6.73
C ALA A 101 6.26 -3.83 -6.27
N PHE A 102 5.61 -4.90 -6.61
CA PHE A 102 4.24 -5.13 -6.22
C PHE A 102 4.08 -5.61 -4.78
N ARG A 103 5.17 -5.74 -4.02
CA ARG A 103 5.12 -6.06 -2.60
C ARG A 103 5.01 -4.84 -1.70
N HIS A 104 5.23 -3.67 -2.25
CA HIS A 104 5.14 -2.43 -1.54
C HIS A 104 3.73 -1.86 -1.65
N HIS A 105 3.07 -1.74 -0.53
CA HIS A 105 1.83 -0.99 -0.42
C HIS A 105 2.18 0.47 -0.17
N TRP A 106 2.23 1.26 -1.25
CA TRP A 106 2.67 2.65 -1.22
C TRP A 106 1.64 3.57 -0.60
N CYS A 107 2.12 4.50 0.22
CA CYS A 107 1.34 5.59 0.82
C CYS A 107 -0.05 5.12 1.30
N VAL A 108 -0.05 4.07 2.13
CA VAL A 108 -1.27 3.43 2.64
C VAL A 108 -1.99 4.35 3.60
N PHE A 109 -1.25 5.20 4.29
CA PHE A 109 -1.77 6.29 5.09
C PHE A 109 -0.84 7.49 5.05
N SER A 110 -1.35 8.62 5.47
CA SER A 110 -0.58 9.85 5.54
C SER A 110 -0.83 10.61 6.85
N VAL A 111 0.19 11.36 7.25
CA VAL A 111 0.14 12.27 8.40
C VAL A 111 0.38 13.68 7.90
N ILE A 112 -0.48 14.62 8.32
CA ILE A 112 -0.30 16.04 8.01
C ILE A 112 0.41 16.70 9.17
N VAL A 113 1.53 17.36 8.87
CA VAL A 113 2.34 18.07 9.85
C VAL A 113 2.36 19.58 9.53
N PRO A 114 2.49 20.45 10.55
CA PRO A 114 2.43 21.89 10.35
C PRO A 114 3.66 22.44 9.59
N GLU A 115 3.58 23.69 9.13
CA GLU A 115 4.65 24.38 8.43
C GLU A 115 5.94 24.45 9.24
N ASP A 116 5.84 24.62 10.55
CA ASP A 116 6.96 24.71 11.49
C ASP A 116 7.45 23.36 12.03
N PHE A 117 7.09 22.24 11.37
CA PHE A 117 7.49 20.89 11.76
C PHE A 117 9.02 20.70 11.84
N GLY A 118 9.78 21.34 10.94
CA GLY A 118 11.24 21.39 10.97
C GLY A 118 11.90 20.02 10.94
N ASP A 119 12.85 19.80 11.85
CA ASP A 119 13.60 18.53 12.00
C ASP A 119 12.89 17.46 12.85
N SER A 120 11.65 17.70 13.23
CA SER A 120 10.82 16.75 13.97
C SER A 120 10.58 15.47 13.17
N LYS A 121 10.18 14.41 13.87
CA LYS A 121 9.93 13.10 13.25
C LYS A 121 8.60 12.52 13.73
N ILE A 122 7.97 11.80 12.83
CA ILE A 122 6.91 10.85 13.17
C ILE A 122 7.56 9.46 13.18
N LEU A 123 7.48 8.76 14.29
CA LEU A 123 8.00 7.41 14.40
C LEU A 123 6.84 6.42 14.33
N TRP A 124 6.82 5.57 13.31
CA TRP A 124 5.88 4.45 13.24
C TRP A 124 6.54 3.20 13.78
N THR A 125 5.98 2.66 14.85
CA THR A 125 6.35 1.38 15.43
C THR A 125 5.36 0.32 14.98
N LEU A 126 5.87 -0.82 14.51
CA LEU A 126 5.08 -2.00 14.14
C LEU A 126 5.79 -3.26 14.65
N GLU A 127 5.07 -4.07 15.44
CA GLU A 127 5.58 -5.34 15.94
C GLU A 127 4.81 -6.50 15.29
N THR A 128 5.51 -7.34 14.54
CA THR A 128 4.96 -8.53 13.87
C THR A 128 5.92 -9.70 14.04
N GLN A 129 5.38 -10.92 14.19
CA GLN A 129 6.16 -12.16 14.31
C GLN A 129 7.24 -12.12 15.42
N GLY A 130 7.04 -11.29 16.44
CA GLY A 130 8.00 -11.10 17.54
C GLY A 130 9.12 -10.10 17.28
N ASP A 131 9.17 -9.51 16.09
CA ASP A 131 10.11 -8.44 15.77
C ASP A 131 9.42 -7.07 15.85
N ARG A 132 10.09 -6.13 16.55
CA ARG A 132 9.68 -4.73 16.63
C ARG A 132 10.48 -3.91 15.62
N LEU A 133 9.78 -3.34 14.65
CA LEU A 133 10.35 -2.50 13.61
C LEU A 133 9.88 -1.05 13.79
N GLU A 134 10.76 -0.12 13.50
CA GLU A 134 10.47 1.31 13.63
C GLU A 134 10.95 2.04 12.38
N VAL A 135 10.12 2.92 11.85
CA VAL A 135 10.47 3.78 10.72
C VAL A 135 10.19 5.25 11.05
N PRO A 136 11.19 6.12 10.96
CA PRO A 136 10.97 7.55 11.10
C PRO A 136 10.53 8.18 9.77
N GLY A 137 9.51 9.05 9.82
CA GLY A 137 9.15 9.97 8.75
C GLY A 137 9.55 11.39 9.13
N TRP A 138 10.24 12.12 8.24
CA TRP A 138 10.64 13.51 8.44
C TRP A 138 10.86 14.25 7.12
N LEU A 139 11.02 15.57 7.16
CA LEU A 139 11.14 16.43 5.96
C LEU A 139 12.56 16.38 5.35
N LEU A 140 13.11 15.17 5.14
CA LEU A 140 14.40 15.01 4.49
C LEU A 140 14.28 15.32 2.99
N PRO A 141 15.11 16.21 2.42
CA PRO A 141 15.02 16.58 1.00
C PRO A 141 15.15 15.42 0.03
N ALA A 142 15.88 14.35 0.40
CA ALA A 142 16.01 13.15 -0.43
C ALA A 142 14.72 12.31 -0.54
N TYR A 143 13.74 12.58 0.32
CA TYR A 143 12.44 11.89 0.36
C TYR A 143 11.29 12.76 -0.11
N VAL A 144 11.56 13.88 -0.76
CA VAL A 144 10.51 14.65 -1.44
C VAL A 144 9.91 13.78 -2.52
N LEU A 145 8.61 13.52 -2.39
CA LEU A 145 7.86 12.86 -3.46
C LEU A 145 7.67 13.86 -4.59
N ASP A 146 7.90 13.39 -5.80
CA ASP A 146 7.57 14.15 -7.00
C ASP A 146 6.07 14.51 -6.98
N GLU A 147 5.64 15.28 -7.95
CA GLU A 147 4.30 15.80 -8.05
C GLU A 147 3.23 14.84 -7.54
N GLU A 148 2.44 15.30 -6.57
CA GLU A 148 1.39 14.50 -5.92
C GLU A 148 0.38 13.94 -6.92
N PHE A 149 0.14 14.65 -8.02
CA PHE A 149 -0.96 14.39 -8.95
C PHE A 149 -0.53 13.93 -10.32
N THR A 150 0.73 14.11 -10.69
CA THR A 150 1.25 13.78 -12.03
C THR A 150 2.63 13.15 -11.95
N THR A 151 3.04 12.43 -13.00
CA THR A 151 4.42 11.87 -13.13
C THR A 151 5.33 12.73 -13.99
N GLY A 152 4.87 13.86 -14.49
CA GLY A 152 5.54 14.52 -15.61
C GLY A 152 5.49 13.73 -16.95
N ARG A 153 4.73 12.62 -16.98
CA ARG A 153 4.47 11.79 -18.17
C ARG A 153 3.01 11.87 -18.60
N ASP A 154 2.33 12.96 -18.29
CA ASP A 154 0.91 13.23 -18.54
C ASP A 154 -0.07 12.29 -17.82
N THR A 155 0.39 11.45 -16.91
CA THR A 155 -0.49 10.66 -16.05
C THR A 155 -0.94 11.49 -14.85
N VAL A 156 -2.22 11.44 -14.53
CA VAL A 156 -2.86 12.26 -13.51
C VAL A 156 -3.66 11.40 -12.55
N ALA A 157 -3.60 11.70 -11.25
CA ALA A 157 -4.43 11.03 -10.26
C ALA A 157 -5.93 11.30 -10.53
N PRO A 158 -6.80 10.29 -10.44
CA PRO A 158 -8.24 10.49 -10.58
C PRO A 158 -8.81 11.40 -9.49
N TYR A 159 -9.80 12.23 -9.81
CA TYR A 159 -10.66 12.82 -8.80
C TYR A 159 -11.62 11.77 -8.24
N LEU A 160 -11.86 11.83 -6.94
CA LEU A 160 -12.67 10.86 -6.19
C LEU A 160 -13.76 11.60 -5.38
N SER A 161 -14.93 10.98 -5.30
CA SER A 161 -15.95 11.22 -4.28
C SER A 161 -16.45 9.87 -3.77
N LEU A 162 -16.77 9.80 -2.48
CA LEU A 162 -17.27 8.59 -1.81
C LEU A 162 -18.76 8.69 -1.47
N ASN A 163 -19.43 9.72 -1.98
CA ASN A 163 -20.84 9.99 -1.84
C ASN A 163 -21.45 10.38 -3.19
N ASP A 164 -22.65 10.98 -3.18
CA ASP A 164 -23.36 11.42 -4.39
C ASP A 164 -22.87 12.74 -4.97
N ASP A 165 -21.93 13.43 -4.28
CA ASP A 165 -21.34 14.67 -4.78
C ASP A 165 -20.44 14.42 -6.00
N PRO A 166 -20.24 15.43 -6.85
CA PRO A 166 -19.25 15.36 -7.91
C PRO A 166 -17.83 15.12 -7.36
N PRO A 167 -17.00 14.31 -8.03
CA PRO A 167 -15.61 14.09 -7.63
C PRO A 167 -14.83 15.42 -7.59
N ASN A 168 -14.28 15.78 -6.45
CA ASN A 168 -13.59 17.06 -6.22
C ASN A 168 -12.28 16.92 -5.44
N PHE A 169 -11.97 15.74 -4.93
CA PHE A 169 -10.75 15.46 -4.20
C PHE A 169 -9.84 14.55 -5.00
N ARG A 170 -8.53 14.79 -4.96
CA ARG A 170 -7.53 13.87 -5.51
C ARG A 170 -6.26 13.87 -4.69
N GLY A 171 -5.51 12.78 -4.76
CA GLY A 171 -4.18 12.62 -4.20
C GLY A 171 -4.08 11.64 -3.04
N ARG A 172 -2.83 11.46 -2.62
CA ARG A 172 -2.43 10.42 -1.66
C ARG A 172 -2.83 10.74 -0.22
N LYS A 173 -3.04 12.01 0.10
CA LYS A 173 -3.50 12.50 1.41
C LYS A 173 -4.78 11.81 1.88
N GLY A 174 -5.65 11.46 0.91
CA GLY A 174 -6.86 10.68 1.17
C GLY A 174 -8.08 11.51 1.54
N LEU A 175 -9.21 11.13 0.93
CA LEU A 175 -10.55 11.65 1.25
C LEU A 175 -11.14 10.80 2.38
N TRP A 176 -11.57 11.43 3.47
CA TRP A 176 -12.16 10.75 4.62
C TRP A 176 -13.66 11.01 4.69
N GLU A 177 -14.44 9.94 4.82
CA GLU A 177 -15.88 9.99 4.96
C GLU A 177 -16.42 9.10 6.08
N GLY A 178 -17.68 9.36 6.47
CA GLY A 178 -18.40 8.61 7.48
C GLY A 178 -18.38 9.28 8.86
N PRO A 179 -18.82 8.56 9.93
CA PRO A 179 -19.12 7.14 9.91
C PRO A 179 -20.43 6.77 9.21
N ARG A 180 -20.47 5.60 8.59
CA ARG A 180 -21.68 4.90 8.13
C ARG A 180 -22.03 3.84 9.15
N ILE A 181 -23.32 3.45 9.20
CA ILE A 181 -23.78 2.38 10.07
C ILE A 181 -24.04 1.13 9.24
N ALA A 182 -23.53 -0.01 9.68
CA ALA A 182 -23.77 -1.32 9.08
C ALA A 182 -24.16 -2.33 10.17
N LYS A 183 -24.61 -3.52 9.75
CA LYS A 183 -24.84 -4.65 10.63
C LYS A 183 -24.00 -5.84 10.23
N VAL A 184 -23.64 -6.65 11.21
CA VAL A 184 -22.91 -7.90 11.00
C VAL A 184 -23.67 -8.76 10.00
N GLY A 185 -22.96 -9.26 8.97
CA GLY A 185 -23.49 -10.14 7.93
C GLY A 185 -24.42 -9.48 6.90
N GLU A 186 -24.76 -8.19 7.05
CA GLU A 186 -25.55 -7.46 6.06
C GLU A 186 -24.62 -6.67 5.11
N PRO A 187 -24.82 -6.74 3.77
CA PRO A 187 -24.00 -6.01 2.83
C PRO A 187 -24.27 -4.49 2.88
N LEU A 188 -23.24 -3.71 3.19
CA LEU A 188 -23.24 -2.25 3.13
C LEU A 188 -22.88 -1.82 1.70
N PRO A 189 -23.75 -1.12 0.95
CA PRO A 189 -23.40 -0.59 -0.35
C PRO A 189 -22.41 0.58 -0.22
N LEU A 190 -21.35 0.56 -1.04
CA LEU A 190 -20.34 1.59 -1.16
C LEU A 190 -20.28 2.09 -2.60
N ILE A 191 -20.05 3.38 -2.76
CA ILE A 191 -19.85 4.01 -4.05
C ILE A 191 -18.53 4.76 -4.07
N ALA A 192 -17.89 4.76 -5.24
CA ALA A 192 -16.77 5.63 -5.56
C ALA A 192 -17.04 6.28 -6.92
N ARG A 193 -17.20 7.59 -6.95
CA ARG A 193 -17.33 8.36 -8.18
C ARG A 193 -15.99 8.86 -8.61
N ILE A 194 -15.68 8.70 -9.88
CA ILE A 194 -14.39 9.02 -10.46
C ILE A 194 -14.57 10.04 -11.58
N MET A 195 -13.66 11.00 -11.63
CA MET A 195 -13.46 11.86 -12.79
C MET A 195 -11.96 11.83 -13.15
N HIS A 196 -11.67 11.45 -14.37
CA HIS A 196 -10.31 11.39 -14.90
C HIS A 196 -10.28 11.95 -16.33
N PRO A 197 -9.23 12.70 -16.73
CA PRO A 197 -9.12 13.25 -18.10
C PRO A 197 -8.96 12.17 -19.16
N GLU A 198 -8.49 10.99 -18.79
CA GLU A 198 -8.30 9.83 -19.65
C GLU A 198 -9.24 8.70 -19.23
N THR A 199 -9.38 7.68 -20.05
CA THR A 199 -10.11 6.45 -19.72
C THR A 199 -9.21 5.48 -18.95
N GLY A 200 -9.84 4.57 -18.20
CA GLY A 200 -9.11 3.51 -17.50
C GLY A 200 -8.67 3.91 -16.10
N THR A 201 -9.57 3.78 -15.15
CA THR A 201 -9.26 3.87 -13.72
C THR A 201 -9.51 2.52 -13.07
N TRP A 202 -8.49 1.99 -12.41
CA TRP A 202 -8.63 0.84 -11.53
C TRP A 202 -8.98 1.31 -10.13
N LEU A 203 -9.89 0.62 -9.46
CA LEU A 203 -10.27 0.85 -8.08
C LEU A 203 -10.14 -0.46 -7.30
N GLY A 204 -9.46 -0.41 -6.16
CA GLY A 204 -9.36 -1.52 -5.22
C GLY A 204 -9.83 -1.11 -3.83
N TRP A 205 -10.70 -1.93 -3.24
CA TRP A 205 -11.16 -1.78 -1.87
C TRP A 205 -10.41 -2.74 -0.95
N SER A 206 -10.04 -2.27 0.22
CA SER A 206 -9.35 -3.06 1.24
C SER A 206 -9.76 -2.65 2.66
N LEU A 207 -9.54 -3.55 3.61
CA LEU A 207 -9.65 -3.23 5.03
C LEU A 207 -8.42 -2.43 5.45
N HIS A 208 -8.64 -1.25 6.05
CA HIS A 208 -7.58 -0.43 6.61
C HIS A 208 -7.47 -0.62 8.12
N GLN A 209 -8.62 -0.54 8.82
CA GLN A 209 -8.70 -0.79 10.25
C GLN A 209 -9.99 -1.53 10.58
N GLY A 210 -9.92 -2.43 11.55
CA GLY A 210 -11.10 -3.10 12.06
C GLY A 210 -10.78 -4.28 12.97
N PRO A 211 -11.74 -4.71 13.80
CA PRO A 211 -11.54 -5.86 14.68
C PRO A 211 -11.73 -7.21 14.00
N GLY A 212 -12.40 -7.26 12.84
CA GLY A 212 -12.74 -8.49 12.10
C GLY A 212 -12.44 -8.37 10.61
N GLN A 213 -12.93 -9.35 9.84
CA GLN A 213 -12.73 -9.41 8.39
C GLN A 213 -13.86 -8.69 7.64
N VAL A 214 -13.54 -8.23 6.44
CA VAL A 214 -14.49 -7.57 5.54
C VAL A 214 -14.42 -8.24 4.17
N GLU A 215 -15.56 -8.70 3.68
CA GLU A 215 -15.71 -9.20 2.33
C GLU A 215 -16.22 -8.08 1.42
N PHE A 216 -15.48 -7.78 0.35
CA PHE A 216 -15.87 -6.83 -0.69
C PHE A 216 -16.36 -7.56 -1.93
N SER A 217 -17.51 -7.14 -2.49
CA SER A 217 -18.07 -7.76 -3.69
C SER A 217 -18.58 -6.73 -4.70
N PRO A 218 -17.82 -6.47 -5.78
CA PRO A 218 -16.44 -6.89 -6.04
C PRO A 218 -15.41 -6.08 -5.24
N ALA A 219 -14.24 -6.68 -4.92
CA ALA A 219 -13.14 -5.97 -4.26
C ALA A 219 -12.41 -5.01 -5.21
N GLU A 220 -12.38 -5.36 -6.50
CA GLU A 220 -11.70 -4.58 -7.54
C GLU A 220 -12.62 -4.30 -8.70
N LEU A 221 -12.47 -3.13 -9.28
CA LEU A 221 -13.23 -2.66 -10.42
C LEU A 221 -12.33 -1.89 -11.39
N ARG A 222 -12.61 -2.02 -12.68
CA ARG A 222 -11.98 -1.22 -13.72
C ARG A 222 -13.06 -0.42 -14.44
N LEU A 223 -12.84 0.87 -14.56
CA LEU A 223 -13.70 1.78 -15.31
C LEU A 223 -13.00 2.20 -16.60
N ASP A 224 -13.57 1.84 -17.73
CA ASP A 224 -13.06 2.20 -19.07
C ASP A 224 -13.62 3.53 -19.59
N VAL A 225 -13.99 4.40 -18.65
CA VAL A 225 -14.58 5.71 -18.96
C VAL A 225 -13.90 6.81 -18.14
N ALA A 226 -13.85 8.02 -18.69
CA ALA A 226 -13.25 9.17 -18.02
C ALA A 226 -14.02 9.59 -16.76
N ASN A 227 -15.35 9.45 -16.76
CA ASN A 227 -16.21 9.75 -15.63
C ASN A 227 -17.12 8.55 -15.37
N GLY A 228 -17.13 8.04 -14.16
CA GLY A 228 -17.91 6.87 -13.85
C GLY A 228 -18.17 6.70 -12.36
N THR A 229 -19.02 5.74 -12.05
CA THR A 229 -19.33 5.32 -10.69
C THR A 229 -19.01 3.84 -10.54
N ALA A 230 -18.13 3.52 -9.62
CA ALA A 230 -17.87 2.17 -9.17
C ALA A 230 -18.71 1.88 -7.92
N THR A 231 -19.32 0.72 -7.87
CA THR A 231 -20.11 0.27 -6.71
C THR A 231 -19.59 -1.07 -6.22
N THR A 232 -19.52 -1.23 -4.92
CA THR A 232 -19.24 -2.50 -4.25
C THR A 232 -20.13 -2.66 -3.02
N THR A 233 -20.09 -3.81 -2.41
CA THR A 233 -20.67 -4.03 -1.08
C THR A 233 -19.58 -4.49 -0.14
N ALA A 234 -19.64 -4.06 1.13
CA ALA A 234 -18.79 -4.53 2.21
C ALA A 234 -19.65 -5.30 3.22
N THR A 235 -19.27 -6.55 3.52
CA THR A 235 -19.94 -7.38 4.52
C THR A 235 -18.96 -7.66 5.65
N PHE A 236 -19.37 -7.43 6.88
CA PHE A 236 -18.54 -7.51 8.09
C PHE A 236 -18.89 -8.76 8.88
N ASP A 237 -17.90 -9.46 9.39
CA ASP A 237 -18.09 -10.66 10.20
C ASP A 237 -18.22 -10.39 11.70
N GLN A 238 -17.87 -9.16 12.15
CA GLN A 238 -17.84 -8.79 13.55
C GLN A 238 -18.31 -7.35 13.76
N ALA A 239 -18.97 -7.07 14.89
CA ALA A 239 -19.31 -5.71 15.30
C ALA A 239 -18.07 -4.93 15.76
N GLY A 240 -18.06 -3.62 15.49
CA GLY A 240 -16.97 -2.71 15.86
C GLY A 240 -16.82 -1.53 14.92
N SER A 241 -15.79 -0.73 15.16
CA SER A 241 -15.46 0.40 14.29
C SER A 241 -14.42 0.00 13.26
N TYR A 242 -14.69 0.32 12.01
CA TYR A 242 -13.86 -0.01 10.84
C TYR A 242 -13.47 1.23 10.06
N VAL A 243 -12.35 1.12 9.38
CA VAL A 243 -11.97 2.02 8.28
C VAL A 243 -11.72 1.17 7.05
N LEU A 244 -12.47 1.46 5.99
CA LEU A 244 -12.29 0.85 4.68
C LEU A 244 -11.49 1.80 3.80
N ARG A 245 -10.55 1.29 3.02
CA ARG A 245 -9.77 2.07 2.06
C ARG A 245 -10.18 1.74 0.64
N VAL A 246 -10.31 2.76 -0.20
CA VAL A 246 -10.34 2.61 -1.65
C VAL A 246 -9.14 3.33 -2.26
N GLN A 247 -8.49 2.68 -3.19
CA GLN A 247 -7.44 3.27 -4.00
C GLN A 247 -7.93 3.36 -5.44
N ALA A 248 -7.98 4.57 -5.98
CA ALA A 248 -8.31 4.83 -7.38
C ALA A 248 -7.03 5.19 -8.13
N ILE A 249 -6.61 4.34 -9.06
CA ILE A 249 -5.35 4.47 -9.81
C ILE A 249 -5.68 4.73 -11.28
N ASN A 250 -4.97 5.68 -11.87
CA ASN A 250 -4.93 5.81 -13.32
C ASN A 250 -4.37 4.50 -13.89
N ASP A 251 -5.21 3.79 -14.65
CA ASP A 251 -4.86 2.52 -15.28
C ASP A 251 -4.43 2.79 -16.72
N THR A 252 -3.20 3.23 -16.90
CA THR A 252 -2.58 3.24 -18.22
C THR A 252 -2.07 1.84 -18.55
N GLU A 253 -2.00 1.47 -19.82
CA GLU A 253 -1.46 0.19 -20.30
C GLU A 253 -0.05 -0.10 -19.76
N GLN A 254 0.64 0.91 -19.25
CA GLN A 254 2.00 0.81 -18.72
C GLN A 254 2.01 0.33 -17.25
N GLN A 255 0.95 0.50 -16.49
CA GLN A 255 0.93 0.16 -15.06
C GLN A 255 0.82 -1.34 -14.78
N GLY A 256 0.34 -2.12 -15.71
CA GLY A 256 0.27 -3.58 -15.62
C GLY A 256 1.40 -4.30 -16.35
N ASN A 257 2.38 -3.60 -16.93
CA ASN A 257 3.43 -4.24 -17.71
C ASN A 257 4.62 -4.64 -16.82
N PRO A 258 4.82 -5.95 -16.54
CA PRO A 258 5.93 -6.43 -15.72
C PRO A 258 7.32 -6.17 -16.32
N THR A 259 7.41 -5.64 -17.53
CA THR A 259 8.67 -5.37 -18.25
C THR A 259 9.33 -4.08 -17.76
N TYR A 260 8.60 -3.17 -17.14
CA TYR A 260 9.16 -1.95 -16.56
C TYR A 260 9.44 -2.19 -15.08
N GLY A 261 10.63 -2.63 -14.75
CA GLY A 261 11.06 -3.02 -13.41
C GLY A 261 11.23 -1.86 -12.42
N PHE A 262 10.58 -0.72 -12.62
CA PHE A 262 10.52 0.41 -11.70
C PHE A 262 9.08 0.84 -11.55
N GLU A 263 8.62 0.66 -10.37
CA GLU A 263 7.23 0.76 -10.01
C GLU A 263 7.00 1.97 -9.13
N PHE A 264 7.13 3.10 -9.72
CA PHE A 264 6.37 4.24 -9.26
C PHE A 264 4.99 4.13 -9.88
N TYR A 265 4.07 3.57 -9.14
CA TYR A 265 2.68 3.80 -9.41
C TYR A 265 2.40 5.28 -9.16
N CYS A 266 2.47 6.07 -10.16
CA CYS A 266 1.75 7.30 -10.20
C CYS A 266 0.49 7.04 -11.05
N CYS A 267 -0.59 7.57 -10.84
CA CYS A 267 -0.92 8.49 -9.80
C CYS A 267 -2.25 8.00 -9.26
N TRP A 268 -2.41 8.03 -7.97
CA TRP A 268 -3.62 7.49 -7.36
C TRP A 268 -4.22 8.46 -6.35
N THR A 269 -5.48 8.23 -6.08
CA THR A 269 -6.21 8.90 -5.00
C THR A 269 -6.65 7.87 -3.99
N ASN A 270 -6.38 8.14 -2.71
CA ASN A 270 -6.89 7.36 -1.61
C ASN A 270 -8.25 7.91 -1.13
N GLY A 271 -9.13 7.01 -0.75
CA GLY A 271 -10.34 7.31 0.00
C GLY A 271 -10.48 6.40 1.20
N TYR A 272 -11.05 6.91 2.29
CA TYR A 272 -11.27 6.18 3.53
C TYR A 272 -12.72 6.37 3.99
N VAL A 273 -13.40 5.27 4.27
CA VAL A 273 -14.77 5.26 4.79
C VAL A 273 -14.78 4.68 6.19
N ARG A 274 -15.19 5.49 7.18
CA ARG A 274 -15.44 4.99 8.53
C ARG A 274 -16.79 4.29 8.57
N VAL A 275 -16.84 3.15 9.26
CA VAL A 275 -18.06 2.36 9.41
C VAL A 275 -18.14 1.87 10.85
N ASP A 276 -19.30 2.12 11.48
CA ASP A 276 -19.63 1.54 12.77
C ASP A 276 -20.59 0.36 12.53
N VAL A 277 -20.11 -0.85 12.81
CA VAL A 277 -20.85 -2.09 12.63
C VAL A 277 -21.49 -2.50 13.94
N VAL A 278 -22.81 -2.67 13.91
CA VAL A 278 -23.62 -3.13 15.06
C VAL A 278 -24.06 -4.58 14.84
N GLU A 279 -24.51 -5.26 15.92
CA GLU A 279 -25.03 -6.61 15.88
C GLU A 279 -26.27 -6.74 14.96
#